data_b1f996158a1f27203b6e42a140b01e59
#
_entry.id   b1f996158a1f27203b6e42a140b01e59
#
_cell.length_a   1.000
_cell.length_b   1.000
_cell.length_c   1.000
_cell.angle_alpha   90.00
_cell.angle_beta   90.00
_cell.angle_gamma   90.00
#
_symmetry.space_group_name_H-M   'P 1'
#
loop_
_entity.id
_entity.type
_entity.pdbx_description
1 polymer ?
#
loop_
_entity_poly.entity_id
_entity_poly.type
_entity_poly.pdbx_seq_one_letter_code
_entity_poly.pdbx_strand_id
1 'polypeptide(L)'
;KLNEKDAFLSECIRCNTCDGFPCFIDAKSDADVNCIRPTMWQDNVRLITEAKVNKLHTSASGKEITGVEAEIKGETQTFSGDIVVVACGAVNSAVLLLKSANEQHPNGLANSSDQVGRNFMKHLAAAIVGLTLKENSSVFQKTLAVNDYYWGEPGFEYPMGHVQLLGKVNHRMLALDVLKIAPTLALRLAAKRTVDWWLTGEDAPDANNRVLLKNGKITLDYKANNMTAFKRLIQRW
;
A
#
# COMPACT_ATOMS: atom_id res chain seq x y z
N LYS A 1 7.92 -18.35 0.30
CA LYS A 1 6.72 -18.64 1.08
C LYS A 1 7.11 -19.36 2.34
N LEU A 2 6.52 -18.99 3.46
CA LEU A 2 6.85 -19.59 4.74
C LEU A 2 6.13 -20.94 4.87
N ASN A 3 6.88 -22.00 5.19
CA ASN A 3 6.32 -23.28 5.60
C ASN A 3 6.63 -23.52 7.08
N GLU A 4 5.61 -23.46 7.92
CA GLU A 4 5.77 -23.60 9.37
C GLU A 4 5.89 -25.06 9.81
N LYS A 5 5.36 -25.99 9.01
CA LYS A 5 5.37 -27.44 9.31
C LYS A 5 6.68 -28.09 8.97
N ASP A 6 7.34 -27.61 7.92
CA ASP A 6 8.61 -28.12 7.46
C ASP A 6 9.54 -26.98 7.05
N ALA A 7 10.54 -26.71 7.89
CA ALA A 7 11.50 -25.65 7.65
C ALA A 7 12.39 -25.90 6.41
N PHE A 8 12.62 -27.14 6.02
CA PHE A 8 13.41 -27.49 4.83
C PHE A 8 12.66 -27.22 3.53
N LEU A 9 11.32 -27.26 3.57
CA LEU A 9 10.46 -26.91 2.43
C LEU A 9 10.09 -25.44 2.40
N SER A 10 10.60 -24.64 3.34
CA SER A 10 10.32 -23.21 3.40
C SER A 10 11.21 -22.44 2.45
N GLU A 11 10.64 -21.74 1.48
CA GLU A 11 11.35 -20.77 0.67
C GLU A 11 11.81 -19.55 1.51
N CYS A 12 11.10 -19.23 2.58
CA CYS A 12 11.41 -18.13 3.48
C CYS A 12 12.48 -18.52 4.50
N ILE A 13 13.61 -17.82 4.48
CA ILE A 13 14.74 -18.00 5.42
C ILE A 13 14.58 -17.25 6.74
N ARG A 14 13.44 -16.59 6.97
CA ARG A 14 13.15 -15.80 8.19
C ARG A 14 14.23 -14.75 8.50
N CYS A 15 14.63 -13.99 7.49
CA CYS A 15 15.63 -12.93 7.63
C CYS A 15 15.09 -11.72 8.43
N ASN A 16 16.00 -10.83 8.84
CA ASN A 16 15.69 -9.62 9.60
C ASN A 16 15.29 -8.42 8.74
N THR A 17 15.13 -8.59 7.43
CA THR A 17 14.80 -7.52 6.47
C THR A 17 13.42 -7.70 5.85
N CYS A 18 12.51 -8.39 6.53
CA CYS A 18 11.22 -8.77 5.96
C CYS A 18 10.30 -7.56 5.67
N ASP A 19 10.30 -6.55 6.55
CA ASP A 19 9.48 -5.35 6.39
C ASP A 19 10.28 -4.21 5.77
N GLY A 20 9.61 -3.47 4.87
CA GLY A 20 10.19 -2.32 4.20
C GLY A 20 11.21 -2.61 3.10
N PHE A 21 11.45 -3.89 2.80
CA PHE A 21 12.41 -4.31 1.76
C PHE A 21 11.82 -5.34 0.82
N PRO A 22 12.23 -5.34 -0.48
CA PRO A 22 11.91 -6.44 -1.40
C PRO A 22 12.50 -7.76 -0.88
N CYS A 23 11.85 -8.87 -1.19
CA CYS A 23 12.36 -10.19 -0.85
C CYS A 23 13.30 -10.68 -1.95
N PHE A 24 14.61 -10.74 -1.68
CA PHE A 24 15.61 -11.15 -2.67
C PHE A 24 15.55 -12.63 -3.06
N ILE A 25 14.84 -13.45 -2.31
CA ILE A 25 14.68 -14.89 -2.57
C ILE A 25 13.25 -15.22 -3.03
N ASP A 26 12.47 -14.22 -3.41
CA ASP A 26 11.10 -14.36 -3.92
C ASP A 26 10.15 -15.17 -3.02
N ALA A 27 10.43 -15.19 -1.72
CA ALA A 27 9.63 -15.95 -0.75
C ALA A 27 8.35 -15.20 -0.28
N LYS A 28 8.16 -13.94 -0.67
CA LYS A 28 6.91 -13.21 -0.45
C LYS A 28 5.88 -13.63 -1.51
N SER A 29 4.65 -13.81 -1.06
CA SER A 29 3.51 -14.12 -1.93
C SER A 29 2.88 -12.81 -2.40
N ASP A 30 3.43 -12.22 -3.43
CA ASP A 30 2.93 -11.00 -4.06
C ASP A 30 2.48 -11.25 -5.51
N ALA A 31 1.90 -10.23 -6.14
CA ALA A 31 1.36 -10.34 -7.49
C ALA A 31 2.46 -10.58 -8.54
N ASP A 32 3.67 -10.05 -8.36
CA ASP A 32 4.78 -10.29 -9.27
C ASP A 32 5.18 -11.77 -9.26
N VAL A 33 5.49 -12.31 -8.08
CA VAL A 33 5.96 -13.69 -7.92
C VAL A 33 4.89 -14.74 -8.27
N ASN A 34 3.63 -14.48 -7.89
CA ASN A 34 2.57 -15.48 -8.05
C ASN A 34 1.77 -15.36 -9.35
N CYS A 35 1.73 -14.17 -9.95
CA CYS A 35 0.89 -13.91 -11.11
C CYS A 35 1.71 -13.47 -12.33
N ILE A 36 2.48 -12.37 -12.22
CA ILE A 36 3.13 -11.78 -13.40
C ILE A 36 4.20 -12.70 -13.95
N ARG A 37 5.17 -13.11 -13.15
CA ARG A 37 6.29 -13.95 -13.62
C ARG A 37 5.83 -15.27 -14.23
N PRO A 38 4.90 -16.05 -13.61
CA PRO A 38 4.38 -17.26 -14.25
C PRO A 38 3.68 -17.03 -15.57
N THR A 39 2.93 -15.92 -15.71
CA THR A 39 2.21 -15.62 -16.95
C THR A 39 3.13 -15.17 -18.08
N MET A 40 4.30 -14.59 -17.77
CA MET A 40 5.29 -14.18 -18.77
C MET A 40 5.87 -15.35 -19.61
N TRP A 41 5.70 -16.58 -19.14
CA TRP A 41 6.09 -17.79 -19.88
C TRP A 41 5.04 -18.24 -20.90
N GLN A 42 3.90 -17.56 -20.97
CA GLN A 42 2.83 -17.88 -21.92
C GLN A 42 3.03 -17.06 -23.22
N ASP A 43 3.00 -17.72 -24.37
CA ASP A 43 3.24 -17.08 -25.69
C ASP A 43 2.22 -15.99 -26.02
N ASN A 44 1.02 -16.08 -25.44
CA ASN A 44 -0.07 -15.12 -25.64
C ASN A 44 -0.06 -13.94 -24.66
N VAL A 45 0.94 -13.84 -23.77
CA VAL A 45 1.04 -12.75 -22.78
C VAL A 45 2.22 -11.84 -23.14
N ARG A 46 1.97 -10.55 -23.16
CA ARG A 46 2.99 -9.53 -23.41
C ARG A 46 2.99 -8.48 -22.31
N LEU A 47 4.10 -8.33 -21.61
CA LEU A 47 4.35 -7.23 -20.69
C LEU A 47 5.10 -6.10 -21.41
N ILE A 48 4.56 -4.89 -21.36
CA ILE A 48 5.23 -3.69 -21.84
C ILE A 48 5.57 -2.84 -20.63
N THR A 49 6.86 -2.70 -20.38
CA THR A 49 7.40 -1.86 -19.28
C THR A 49 7.74 -0.46 -19.79
N GLU A 50 8.01 0.47 -18.86
CA GLU A 50 8.28 1.89 -19.16
C GLU A 50 7.17 2.53 -20.02
N ALA A 51 5.94 2.00 -19.89
CA ALA A 51 4.75 2.44 -20.58
C ALA A 51 3.83 3.19 -19.61
N LYS A 52 3.68 4.49 -19.82
CA LYS A 52 2.81 5.35 -19.03
C LYS A 52 1.50 5.57 -19.77
N VAL A 53 0.43 4.95 -19.29
CA VAL A 53 -0.91 5.20 -19.84
C VAL A 53 -1.37 6.59 -19.44
N ASN A 54 -1.71 7.42 -20.43
CA ASN A 54 -2.08 8.81 -20.26
C ASN A 54 -3.58 9.05 -20.45
N LYS A 55 -4.24 8.30 -21.33
CA LYS A 55 -5.64 8.52 -21.70
C LYS A 55 -6.32 7.26 -22.21
N LEU A 56 -7.61 7.16 -21.97
CA LEU A 56 -8.52 6.19 -22.59
C LEU A 56 -9.40 6.92 -23.59
N HIS A 57 -9.47 6.41 -24.83
CA HIS A 57 -10.31 6.95 -25.88
C HIS A 57 -11.63 6.18 -25.93
N THR A 58 -12.72 6.88 -26.21
CA THR A 58 -14.05 6.27 -26.37
C THR A 58 -14.55 6.34 -27.79
N SER A 59 -15.52 5.50 -28.12
CA SER A 59 -16.33 5.65 -29.34
C SER A 59 -17.10 6.99 -29.32
N ALA A 60 -17.62 7.40 -30.46
CA ALA A 60 -18.45 8.61 -30.60
C ALA A 60 -19.69 8.57 -29.68
N SER A 61 -20.21 7.38 -29.38
CA SER A 61 -21.32 7.20 -28.44
C SER A 61 -20.90 7.31 -26.96
N GLY A 62 -19.61 7.29 -26.65
CA GLY A 62 -19.05 7.27 -25.30
C GLY A 62 -19.22 5.94 -24.55
N LYS A 63 -19.76 4.88 -25.19
CA LYS A 63 -20.12 3.63 -24.52
C LYS A 63 -19.04 2.55 -24.57
N GLU A 64 -18.02 2.72 -25.38
CA GLU A 64 -16.96 1.72 -25.60
C GLU A 64 -15.59 2.38 -25.52
N ILE A 65 -14.62 1.68 -24.97
CA ILE A 65 -13.21 2.09 -25.03
C ILE A 65 -12.64 1.60 -26.35
N THR A 66 -12.19 2.52 -27.18
CA THR A 66 -11.62 2.24 -28.51
C THR A 66 -10.10 2.28 -28.55
N GLY A 67 -9.48 2.87 -27.51
CA GLY A 67 -8.03 2.97 -27.48
C GLY A 67 -7.49 3.30 -26.08
N VAL A 68 -6.29 2.80 -25.84
CA VAL A 68 -5.47 3.10 -24.64
C VAL A 68 -4.21 3.82 -25.13
N GLU A 69 -4.11 5.09 -24.82
CA GLU A 69 -2.95 5.92 -25.17
C GLU A 69 -1.87 5.79 -24.10
N ALA A 70 -0.68 5.40 -24.51
CA ALA A 70 0.47 5.27 -23.63
C ALA A 70 1.70 5.96 -24.23
N GLU A 71 2.49 6.57 -23.37
CA GLU A 71 3.83 7.06 -23.68
C GLU A 71 4.86 5.98 -23.38
N ILE A 72 5.63 5.58 -24.38
CA ILE A 72 6.68 4.56 -24.29
C ILE A 72 7.95 5.17 -24.87
N LYS A 73 8.97 5.33 -24.02
CA LYS A 73 10.26 5.93 -24.42
C LYS A 73 10.14 7.31 -25.09
N GLY A 74 9.14 8.10 -24.65
CA GLY A 74 8.89 9.45 -25.19
C GLY A 74 8.00 9.48 -26.43
N GLU A 75 7.57 8.34 -26.97
CA GLU A 75 6.66 8.24 -28.10
C GLU A 75 5.26 7.86 -27.65
N THR A 76 4.24 8.48 -28.23
CA THR A 76 2.84 8.13 -27.96
C THR A 76 2.42 6.96 -28.84
N GLN A 77 1.92 5.90 -28.22
CA GLN A 77 1.37 4.73 -28.90
C GLN A 77 -0.06 4.47 -28.40
N THR A 78 -0.90 3.92 -29.29
CA THR A 78 -2.28 3.56 -28.95
C THR A 78 -2.48 2.06 -29.10
N PHE A 79 -3.05 1.44 -28.08
CA PHE A 79 -3.42 0.03 -28.01
C PHE A 79 -4.92 -0.10 -28.01
N SER A 80 -5.43 -1.21 -28.52
CA SER A 80 -6.87 -1.57 -28.47
C SER A 80 -7.04 -2.99 -27.95
N GLY A 81 -8.23 -3.30 -27.47
CA GLY A 81 -8.59 -4.63 -27.02
C GLY A 81 -10.09 -4.70 -26.74
N ASP A 82 -10.66 -5.90 -26.79
CA ASP A 82 -12.08 -6.14 -26.53
C ASP A 82 -12.44 -5.85 -25.06
N ILE A 83 -11.48 -6.01 -24.16
CA ILE A 83 -11.63 -5.71 -22.72
C ILE A 83 -10.43 -4.88 -22.27
N VAL A 84 -10.71 -3.76 -21.62
CA VAL A 84 -9.69 -2.89 -21.04
C VAL A 84 -9.87 -2.89 -19.52
N VAL A 85 -8.83 -3.34 -18.79
CA VAL A 85 -8.86 -3.39 -17.32
C VAL A 85 -8.02 -2.25 -16.76
N VAL A 86 -8.65 -1.34 -16.00
CA VAL A 86 -7.97 -0.24 -15.31
C VAL A 86 -7.57 -0.71 -13.90
N ALA A 87 -6.33 -1.14 -13.74
CA ALA A 87 -5.79 -1.72 -12.50
C ALA A 87 -4.54 -0.97 -12.01
N CYS A 88 -4.58 0.37 -12.02
CA CYS A 88 -3.43 1.24 -11.73
C CYS A 88 -3.31 1.60 -10.23
N GLY A 89 -4.02 0.91 -9.34
CA GLY A 89 -4.16 1.27 -7.92
C GLY A 89 -5.18 2.39 -7.71
N ALA A 90 -5.61 2.59 -6.46
CA ALA A 90 -6.74 3.47 -6.13
C ALA A 90 -6.58 4.91 -6.66
N VAL A 91 -5.40 5.50 -6.49
CA VAL A 91 -5.14 6.88 -6.93
C VAL A 91 -5.04 6.98 -8.44
N ASN A 92 -4.18 6.18 -9.06
CA ASN A 92 -3.92 6.33 -10.50
C ASN A 92 -5.07 5.84 -11.37
N SER A 93 -5.86 4.86 -10.93
CA SER A 93 -7.08 4.46 -11.65
C SER A 93 -8.10 5.60 -11.70
N ALA A 94 -8.34 6.26 -10.57
CA ALA A 94 -9.21 7.44 -10.52
C ALA A 94 -8.65 8.57 -11.40
N VAL A 95 -7.36 8.84 -11.32
CA VAL A 95 -6.68 9.86 -12.13
C VAL A 95 -6.80 9.57 -13.63
N LEU A 96 -6.62 8.32 -14.05
CA LEU A 96 -6.74 7.94 -15.45
C LEU A 96 -8.16 8.17 -15.98
N LEU A 97 -9.18 7.79 -15.21
CA LEU A 97 -10.57 8.04 -15.57
C LEU A 97 -10.88 9.54 -15.66
N LEU A 98 -10.41 10.36 -14.71
CA LEU A 98 -10.59 11.81 -14.72
C LEU A 98 -9.86 12.47 -15.87
N LYS A 99 -8.63 12.06 -16.20
CA LYS A 99 -7.85 12.55 -17.33
C LYS A 99 -8.46 12.22 -18.69
N SER A 100 -9.23 11.14 -18.73
CA SER A 100 -9.85 10.67 -19.98
C SER A 100 -11.17 11.38 -20.29
N ALA A 101 -11.45 12.52 -19.65
CA ALA A 101 -12.61 13.35 -19.95
C ALA A 101 -12.67 13.70 -21.46
N ASN A 102 -13.90 13.75 -21.99
CA ASN A 102 -14.22 14.08 -23.38
C ASN A 102 -15.62 14.72 -23.45
N GLU A 103 -16.14 14.97 -24.65
CA GLU A 103 -17.44 15.62 -24.84
C GLU A 103 -18.61 14.80 -24.24
N GLN A 104 -18.57 13.47 -24.34
CA GLN A 104 -19.58 12.57 -23.78
C GLN A 104 -19.43 12.38 -22.26
N HIS A 105 -18.23 12.57 -21.74
CA HIS A 105 -17.85 12.39 -20.34
C HIS A 105 -17.05 13.60 -19.82
N PRO A 106 -17.66 14.81 -19.70
CA PRO A 106 -16.93 16.03 -19.38
C PRO A 106 -16.27 16.03 -17.99
N ASN A 107 -16.79 15.20 -17.07
CA ASN A 107 -16.26 15.05 -15.70
C ASN A 107 -15.33 13.84 -15.52
N GLY A 108 -14.91 13.21 -16.62
CA GLY A 108 -14.13 11.96 -16.61
C GLY A 108 -14.96 10.72 -16.92
N LEU A 109 -14.31 9.66 -17.37
CA LEU A 109 -14.97 8.39 -17.66
C LEU A 109 -15.57 7.77 -16.40
N ALA A 110 -16.70 7.09 -16.55
CA ALA A 110 -17.47 6.44 -15.47
C ALA A 110 -17.81 7.40 -14.30
N ASN A 111 -17.86 8.71 -14.54
CA ASN A 111 -18.01 9.72 -13.49
C ASN A 111 -19.27 10.60 -13.61
N SER A 112 -20.34 10.08 -14.20
CA SER A 112 -21.63 10.77 -14.31
C SER A 112 -22.26 11.07 -12.94
N SER A 113 -21.95 10.27 -11.91
CA SER A 113 -22.41 10.40 -10.54
C SER A 113 -21.42 11.13 -9.62
N ASP A 114 -20.32 11.67 -10.16
CA ASP A 114 -19.23 12.33 -9.42
C ASP A 114 -18.62 11.46 -8.28
N GLN A 115 -18.56 10.13 -8.50
CA GLN A 115 -17.99 9.20 -7.51
C GLN A 115 -16.51 8.87 -7.75
N VAL A 116 -16.00 9.08 -8.96
CA VAL A 116 -14.59 8.79 -9.27
C VAL A 116 -13.67 9.65 -8.43
N GLY A 117 -12.79 8.98 -7.69
CA GLY A 117 -11.84 9.59 -6.77
C GLY A 117 -12.36 9.92 -5.38
N ARG A 118 -13.68 9.81 -5.11
CA ARG A 118 -14.26 10.02 -3.78
C ARG A 118 -14.01 8.85 -2.83
N ASN A 119 -14.29 9.08 -1.55
CA ASN A 119 -14.15 8.09 -0.47
C ASN A 119 -12.73 7.50 -0.41
N PHE A 120 -11.71 8.33 -0.65
CA PHE A 120 -10.34 7.90 -0.45
C PHE A 120 -10.11 7.60 1.03
N MET A 121 -9.69 6.39 1.32
CA MET A 121 -9.36 5.89 2.66
C MET A 121 -7.94 5.37 2.67
N LYS A 122 -7.30 5.44 3.82
CA LYS A 122 -6.01 4.78 4.07
C LYS A 122 -6.00 4.16 5.46
N HIS A 123 -5.04 3.29 5.73
CA HIS A 123 -4.79 2.89 7.09
C HIS A 123 -4.16 4.03 7.89
N LEU A 124 -4.70 4.27 9.08
CA LEU A 124 -4.00 5.00 10.12
C LEU A 124 -2.92 4.09 10.67
N ALA A 125 -1.69 4.54 10.73
CA ALA A 125 -0.58 3.69 11.10
C ALA A 125 0.36 4.36 12.10
N ALA A 126 0.86 3.58 13.05
CA ALA A 126 1.89 3.99 13.99
C ALA A 126 2.87 2.85 14.25
N ALA A 127 4.13 3.18 14.38
CA ALA A 127 5.15 2.26 14.90
C ALA A 127 5.39 2.56 16.37
N ILE A 128 5.37 1.52 17.21
CA ILE A 128 5.75 1.62 18.62
C ILE A 128 6.96 0.72 18.83
N VAL A 129 8.01 1.29 19.40
CA VAL A 129 9.25 0.58 19.70
C VAL A 129 9.41 0.47 21.21
N GLY A 130 9.25 -0.75 21.73
CA GLY A 130 9.49 -1.07 23.12
C GLY A 130 10.97 -1.38 23.36
N LEU A 131 11.57 -0.80 24.42
CA LEU A 131 12.93 -1.12 24.81
C LEU A 131 12.93 -2.14 25.95
N THR A 132 13.67 -3.23 25.79
CA THR A 132 13.85 -4.27 26.80
C THR A 132 15.18 -4.08 27.53
N LEU A 133 15.23 -4.53 28.80
CA LEU A 133 16.46 -4.47 29.60
C LEU A 133 17.55 -5.41 29.06
N LYS A 134 17.16 -6.56 28.51
CA LYS A 134 18.06 -7.53 27.89
C LYS A 134 18.06 -7.37 26.38
N GLU A 135 19.11 -7.85 25.72
CA GLU A 135 19.14 -7.91 24.27
C GLU A 135 18.05 -8.84 23.73
N ASN A 136 17.34 -8.38 22.71
CA ASN A 136 16.40 -9.19 21.95
C ASN A 136 17.13 -9.80 20.76
N SER A 137 17.48 -11.07 20.86
CA SER A 137 18.20 -11.81 19.83
C SER A 137 17.30 -12.32 18.68
N SER A 138 16.00 -12.03 18.71
CA SER A 138 15.08 -12.43 17.64
C SER A 138 15.50 -11.81 16.32
N VAL A 139 15.66 -12.63 15.31
CA VAL A 139 15.97 -12.20 13.93
C VAL A 139 14.67 -11.89 13.19
N PHE A 140 13.73 -12.83 13.23
CA PHE A 140 12.43 -12.70 12.58
C PHE A 140 11.34 -12.50 13.64
N GLN A 141 10.85 -11.27 13.81
CA GLN A 141 9.88 -10.91 14.85
C GLN A 141 8.42 -11.04 14.42
N LYS A 142 8.11 -11.10 13.12
CA LYS A 142 6.72 -11.10 12.59
C LYS A 142 5.95 -12.40 12.89
N THR A 143 5.77 -12.70 14.16
CA THR A 143 5.19 -13.97 14.62
C THR A 143 3.93 -13.80 15.46
N LEU A 144 3.60 -12.57 15.85
CA LEU A 144 2.48 -12.29 16.76
C LEU A 144 1.65 -11.12 16.24
N ALA A 145 0.33 -11.28 16.36
CA ALA A 145 -0.65 -10.22 16.15
C ALA A 145 -1.67 -10.23 17.30
N VAL A 146 -2.20 -9.07 17.63
CA VAL A 146 -3.19 -8.86 18.70
C VAL A 146 -4.39 -8.16 18.11
N ASN A 147 -5.55 -8.81 18.21
CA ASN A 147 -6.82 -8.32 17.70
C ASN A 147 -7.85 -8.05 18.82
N ASP A 148 -7.41 -8.06 20.08
CA ASP A 148 -8.28 -7.89 21.25
C ASP A 148 -9.06 -6.58 21.21
N TYR A 149 -8.49 -5.56 20.59
CA TYR A 149 -9.09 -4.23 20.42
C TYR A 149 -9.72 -4.01 19.03
N TYR A 150 -9.73 -5.03 18.18
CA TYR A 150 -10.16 -4.86 16.78
C TYR A 150 -11.60 -4.36 16.70
N TRP A 151 -12.50 -4.92 17.48
CA TRP A 151 -13.91 -4.55 17.53
C TRP A 151 -14.28 -3.57 18.65
N GLY A 152 -13.30 -3.01 19.36
CA GLY A 152 -13.51 -2.12 20.48
C GLY A 152 -13.10 -2.71 21.82
N GLU A 153 -13.59 -2.12 22.91
CA GLU A 153 -13.35 -2.56 24.28
C GLU A 153 -14.53 -2.15 25.18
N PRO A 154 -14.67 -2.66 26.40
CA PRO A 154 -15.71 -2.22 27.34
C PRO A 154 -15.73 -0.70 27.51
N GLY A 155 -16.89 -0.08 27.25
CA GLY A 155 -17.07 1.37 27.28
C GLY A 155 -16.56 2.12 26.04
N PHE A 156 -16.13 1.40 24.98
CA PHE A 156 -15.80 1.96 23.69
C PHE A 156 -16.03 0.93 22.58
N GLU A 157 -17.23 0.88 22.04
CA GLU A 157 -17.70 -0.15 21.11
C GLU A 157 -17.36 0.14 19.62
N TYR A 158 -16.40 1.01 19.36
CA TYR A 158 -15.96 1.32 17.99
C TYR A 158 -14.69 0.55 17.65
N PRO A 159 -14.55 0.04 16.41
CA PRO A 159 -13.34 -0.61 15.95
C PRO A 159 -12.12 0.30 16.14
N MET A 160 -11.09 -0.19 16.83
CA MET A 160 -9.87 0.57 17.08
C MET A 160 -8.75 0.19 16.14
N GLY A 161 -8.62 -1.09 15.81
CA GLY A 161 -7.64 -1.56 14.84
C GLY A 161 -6.87 -2.80 15.28
N HIS A 162 -5.78 -3.03 14.60
CA HIS A 162 -4.94 -4.22 14.66
C HIS A 162 -3.53 -3.86 15.13
N VAL A 163 -2.93 -4.73 15.92
CA VAL A 163 -1.54 -4.61 16.37
C VAL A 163 -0.76 -5.85 15.95
N GLN A 164 0.40 -5.68 15.34
CA GLN A 164 1.26 -6.79 14.95
C GLN A 164 2.73 -6.48 15.21
N LEU A 165 3.54 -7.51 15.38
CA LEU A 165 4.99 -7.33 15.38
C LEU A 165 5.49 -6.92 14.00
N LEU A 166 6.37 -5.95 13.98
CA LEU A 166 7.19 -5.59 12.81
C LEU A 166 8.38 -6.52 12.65
N GLY A 167 9.04 -6.46 11.50
CA GLY A 167 10.42 -6.88 11.36
C GLY A 167 11.33 -6.06 12.27
N LYS A 168 12.51 -6.61 12.59
CA LYS A 168 13.47 -5.99 13.51
C LYS A 168 13.90 -4.61 13.02
N VAL A 169 13.65 -3.60 13.82
CA VAL A 169 14.13 -2.23 13.55
C VAL A 169 15.65 -2.17 13.66
N ASN A 170 16.27 -1.53 12.70
CA ASN A 170 17.72 -1.30 12.71
C ASN A 170 18.07 0.15 13.11
N HIS A 171 19.34 0.39 13.39
CA HIS A 171 19.81 1.69 13.84
C HIS A 171 19.57 2.83 12.84
N ARG A 172 19.52 2.54 11.53
CA ARG A 172 19.26 3.56 10.50
C ARG A 172 17.78 3.97 10.51
N MET A 173 16.86 3.01 10.74
CA MET A 173 15.44 3.29 10.89
C MET A 173 15.16 4.14 12.13
N LEU A 174 15.83 3.84 13.27
CA LEU A 174 15.72 4.65 14.47
C LEU A 174 16.25 6.09 14.27
N ALA A 175 17.26 6.27 13.42
CA ALA A 175 17.82 7.59 13.11
C ALA A 175 16.88 8.46 12.28
N LEU A 176 15.98 7.88 11.48
CA LEU A 176 15.12 8.65 10.58
C LEU A 176 14.03 9.44 11.30
N ASP A 177 13.39 8.86 12.30
CA ASP A 177 12.17 9.43 12.90
C ASP A 177 12.30 9.83 14.37
N VAL A 178 13.00 9.06 15.17
CA VAL A 178 12.92 9.19 16.64
C VAL A 178 14.14 9.87 17.25
N LEU A 179 15.33 9.62 16.74
CA LEU A 179 16.59 10.01 17.40
C LEU A 179 17.61 10.59 16.41
N LYS A 180 17.22 11.57 15.62
CA LYS A 180 18.03 12.18 14.54
C LYS A 180 19.42 12.66 14.97
N ILE A 181 19.61 12.97 16.26
CA ILE A 181 20.86 13.51 16.82
C ILE A 181 21.60 12.50 17.70
N ALA A 182 21.08 11.28 17.86
CA ALA A 182 21.73 10.30 18.73
C ALA A 182 22.98 9.67 18.05
N PRO A 183 24.06 9.42 18.81
CA PRO A 183 25.24 8.75 18.27
C PRO A 183 24.90 7.37 17.70
N THR A 184 25.49 7.02 16.56
CA THR A 184 25.24 5.75 15.87
C THR A 184 25.47 4.52 16.77
N LEU A 185 26.45 4.58 17.67
CA LEU A 185 26.70 3.48 18.61
C LEU A 185 25.51 3.28 19.58
N ALA A 186 24.96 4.36 20.12
CA ALA A 186 23.79 4.30 20.99
C ALA A 186 22.58 3.74 20.25
N LEU A 187 22.35 4.14 19.00
CA LEU A 187 21.28 3.61 18.16
C LEU A 187 21.45 2.11 17.86
N ARG A 188 22.68 1.65 17.62
CA ARG A 188 22.97 0.22 17.44
C ARG A 188 22.68 -0.60 18.70
N LEU A 189 23.07 -0.08 19.87
CA LEU A 189 22.79 -0.73 21.16
C LEU A 189 21.28 -0.74 21.47
N ALA A 190 20.58 0.36 21.19
CA ALA A 190 19.13 0.43 21.32
C ALA A 190 18.43 -0.56 20.38
N ALA A 191 18.78 -0.61 19.10
CA ALA A 191 18.19 -1.50 18.11
C ALA A 191 18.29 -2.99 18.50
N LYS A 192 19.34 -3.38 19.22
CA LYS A 192 19.47 -4.75 19.75
C LYS A 192 18.45 -5.07 20.86
N ARG A 193 17.83 -4.06 21.47
CA ARG A 193 16.91 -4.20 22.61
C ARG A 193 15.48 -3.86 22.28
N THR A 194 15.15 -3.64 21.02
CA THR A 194 13.79 -3.30 20.62
C THR A 194 12.90 -4.51 20.48
N VAL A 195 11.61 -4.32 20.81
CA VAL A 195 10.48 -5.10 20.35
C VAL A 195 9.59 -4.15 19.58
N ASP A 196 9.35 -4.44 18.32
CA ASP A 196 8.87 -3.47 17.36
C ASP A 196 7.44 -3.81 16.92
N TRP A 197 6.52 -2.86 17.08
CA TRP A 197 5.10 -3.05 16.83
C TRP A 197 4.59 -2.12 15.75
N TRP A 198 3.66 -2.61 14.95
CA TRP A 198 2.90 -1.85 13.98
C TRP A 198 1.43 -1.86 14.36
N LEU A 199 0.90 -0.68 14.56
CA LEU A 199 -0.51 -0.47 14.85
C LEU A 199 -1.18 0.06 13.61
N THR A 200 -2.34 -0.49 13.28
CA THR A 200 -3.11 -0.11 12.10
C THR A 200 -4.56 0.09 12.48
N GLY A 201 -5.09 1.27 12.20
CA GLY A 201 -6.51 1.58 12.22
C GLY A 201 -6.99 1.91 10.81
N GLU A 202 -8.28 2.09 10.64
CA GLU A 202 -8.88 2.42 9.33
C GLU A 202 -9.63 3.74 9.38
N ASP A 203 -9.64 4.46 8.25
CA ASP A 203 -10.53 5.59 8.05
C ASP A 203 -11.96 5.08 7.79
N ALA A 204 -12.93 5.92 8.12
CA ALA A 204 -14.30 5.78 7.65
C ALA A 204 -14.47 6.41 6.25
N PRO A 205 -15.42 5.92 5.42
CA PRO A 205 -15.72 6.57 4.15
C PRO A 205 -16.16 8.02 4.34
N ASP A 206 -15.58 8.93 3.57
CA ASP A 206 -15.97 10.34 3.51
C ASP A 206 -15.84 10.80 2.05
N ALA A 207 -16.94 11.25 1.46
CA ALA A 207 -16.98 11.71 0.08
C ALA A 207 -16.13 12.96 -0.17
N ASN A 208 -15.75 13.70 0.87
CA ASN A 208 -14.84 14.84 0.77
C ASN A 208 -13.37 14.42 0.71
N ASN A 209 -13.04 13.25 1.23
CA ASN A 209 -11.73 12.66 1.03
C ASN A 209 -11.63 12.14 -0.41
N ARG A 210 -10.86 12.79 -1.25
CA ARG A 210 -10.88 12.48 -2.67
C ARG A 210 -9.58 12.72 -3.42
N VAL A 211 -9.39 11.93 -4.46
CA VAL A 211 -8.39 12.13 -5.50
C VAL A 211 -8.95 13.10 -6.53
N LEU A 212 -8.20 14.11 -6.90
CA LEU A 212 -8.59 15.17 -7.82
C LEU A 212 -7.48 15.45 -8.85
N LEU A 213 -7.88 16.07 -9.94
CA LEU A 213 -6.97 16.74 -10.85
C LEU A 213 -7.16 18.24 -10.71
N LYS A 214 -6.17 18.96 -10.17
CA LYS A 214 -6.14 20.43 -10.11
C LYS A 214 -5.03 20.92 -11.02
N ASN A 215 -5.40 21.65 -12.07
CA ASN A 215 -4.44 22.16 -13.09
C ASN A 215 -3.54 21.06 -13.66
N GLY A 216 -4.11 19.89 -13.98
CA GLY A 216 -3.40 18.73 -14.51
C GLY A 216 -2.52 17.96 -13.49
N LYS A 217 -2.45 18.44 -12.24
CA LYS A 217 -1.69 17.79 -11.17
C LYS A 217 -2.59 16.91 -10.30
N ILE A 218 -2.08 15.73 -9.96
CA ILE A 218 -2.74 14.85 -9.00
C ILE A 218 -2.75 15.53 -7.63
N THR A 219 -3.93 15.67 -7.08
CA THR A 219 -4.14 16.28 -5.76
C THR A 219 -4.94 15.31 -4.91
N LEU A 220 -4.50 15.09 -3.69
CA LEU A 220 -5.23 14.34 -2.68
C LEU A 220 -5.81 15.32 -1.66
N ASP A 221 -7.13 15.50 -1.68
CA ASP A 221 -7.85 16.21 -0.63
C ASP A 221 -8.28 15.18 0.41
N TYR A 222 -7.57 15.17 1.55
CA TYR A 222 -7.70 14.10 2.51
C TYR A 222 -7.56 14.61 3.94
N LYS A 223 -8.49 14.18 4.79
CA LYS A 223 -8.47 14.39 6.22
C LYS A 223 -8.78 13.08 6.94
N ALA A 224 -7.86 12.63 7.79
CA ALA A 224 -8.08 11.46 8.64
C ALA A 224 -9.29 11.68 9.55
N ASN A 225 -10.20 10.71 9.61
CA ASN A 225 -11.49 10.89 10.27
C ASN A 225 -11.78 9.88 11.41
N ASN A 226 -10.94 8.86 11.60
CA ASN A 226 -11.08 7.88 12.69
C ASN A 226 -9.95 7.97 13.73
N MET A 227 -9.42 9.16 13.94
CA MET A 227 -8.27 9.39 14.84
C MET A 227 -8.58 9.11 16.31
N THR A 228 -9.84 9.25 16.75
CA THR A 228 -10.22 9.02 18.16
C THR A 228 -10.01 7.56 18.53
N ALA A 229 -10.53 6.63 17.73
CA ALA A 229 -10.35 5.20 17.93
C ALA A 229 -8.87 4.79 17.83
N PHE A 230 -8.17 5.31 16.82
CA PHE A 230 -6.75 5.00 16.63
C PHE A 230 -5.85 5.51 17.76
N LYS A 231 -6.07 6.74 18.25
CA LYS A 231 -5.35 7.26 19.42
C LYS A 231 -5.60 6.42 20.66
N ARG A 232 -6.82 5.92 20.83
CA ARG A 232 -7.16 5.02 21.95
C ARG A 232 -6.40 3.69 21.84
N LEU A 233 -6.29 3.11 20.63
CA LEU A 233 -5.46 1.93 20.38
C LEU A 233 -3.99 2.17 20.79
N ILE A 234 -3.42 3.31 20.38
CA ILE A 234 -2.05 3.69 20.74
C ILE A 234 -1.89 3.79 22.26
N GLN A 235 -2.85 4.41 22.95
CA GLN A 235 -2.82 4.54 24.41
C GLN A 235 -2.91 3.19 25.12
N ARG A 236 -3.72 2.27 24.63
CA ARG A 236 -3.85 0.92 25.19
C ARG A 236 -2.58 0.11 24.98
N TRP A 237 -1.95 0.28 23.86
CA TRP A 237 -0.73 -0.45 23.53
C TRP A 237 0.50 0.12 24.23
#